data_3f72094aaeb7f664d4cd0c559d114f4b
#
_entry.id   3f72094aaeb7f664d4cd0c559d114f4b
#
_cell.length_a   1.000
_cell.length_b   1.000
_cell.length_c   1.000
_cell.angle_alpha   90.00
_cell.angle_beta   90.00
_cell.angle_gamma   90.00
#
_symmetry.space_group_name_H-M   'P 1'
#
loop_
_entity.id
_entity.type
_entity.pdbx_description
1 polymer ?
#
loop_
_entity_poly.entity_id
_entity_poly.type
_entity_poly.pdbx_seq_one_letter_code
_entity_poly.pdbx_strand_id
1 'polypeptide(L)'
;MQNRLSEKIPKAMLRVMFALVVFILIAVSFARVSGLSLMGTPPQSEVQAKASLYFFSEENGAVRVLNSDGVLLANLSGEEGGFVSGVARAVDQERRKQGVQLNTPVEVIWRENGRISVYDPSTAWQADLMGFGADNSRAFAM
;
A
#
# COMPACT_ATOMS: atom_id res chain seq x y z
N MET A 1 29.56 34.99 -26.69
CA MET A 1 30.56 34.24 -25.93
C MET A 1 29.88 33.63 -24.72
N GLN A 2 29.42 32.41 -24.82
CA GLN A 2 28.88 31.65 -23.69
C GLN A 2 29.97 30.70 -23.23
N ASN A 3 30.66 31.10 -22.18
CA ASN A 3 31.60 30.24 -21.49
C ASN A 3 30.78 29.32 -20.57
N ARG A 4 30.35 28.18 -21.09
CA ARG A 4 29.79 27.12 -20.25
C ARG A 4 30.95 26.57 -19.43
N LEU A 5 31.03 27.03 -18.20
CA LEU A 5 31.82 26.39 -17.17
C LEU A 5 31.31 24.96 -17.04
N SER A 6 31.94 24.04 -17.76
CA SER A 6 31.77 22.61 -17.47
C SER A 6 32.40 22.39 -16.09
N GLU A 7 31.61 22.52 -15.05
CA GLU A 7 32.01 22.12 -13.70
C GLU A 7 32.37 20.63 -13.74
N LYS A 8 33.65 20.37 -13.89
CA LYS A 8 34.19 19.02 -13.78
C LYS A 8 34.04 18.60 -12.33
N ILE A 9 33.14 17.65 -12.09
CA ILE A 9 32.98 17.06 -10.77
C ILE A 9 34.37 16.60 -10.28
N PRO A 10 34.82 17.05 -9.10
CA PRO A 10 36.11 16.65 -8.58
C PRO A 10 36.23 15.13 -8.48
N LYS A 11 37.31 14.55 -8.97
CA LYS A 11 37.55 13.10 -8.94
C LYS A 11 37.46 12.55 -7.51
N ALA A 12 37.81 13.35 -6.51
CA ALA A 12 37.64 12.98 -5.10
C ALA A 12 36.15 12.79 -4.74
N MET A 13 35.29 13.71 -5.17
CA MET A 13 33.84 13.63 -4.92
C MET A 13 33.23 12.37 -5.58
N LEU A 14 33.65 12.08 -6.82
CA LEU A 14 33.19 10.87 -7.51
C LEU A 14 33.62 9.58 -6.77
N ARG A 15 34.86 9.54 -6.25
CA ARG A 15 35.35 8.40 -5.45
C ARG A 15 34.58 8.24 -4.15
N VAL A 16 34.27 9.35 -3.45
CA VAL A 16 33.48 9.30 -2.22
C VAL A 16 32.06 8.79 -2.51
N MET A 17 31.40 9.28 -3.56
CA MET A 17 30.07 8.80 -3.97
C MET A 17 30.10 7.31 -4.31
N PHE A 18 31.10 6.85 -5.07
CA PHE A 18 31.23 5.44 -5.40
C PHE A 18 31.49 4.58 -4.15
N ALA A 19 32.35 5.02 -3.26
CA ALA A 19 32.60 4.32 -1.99
C ALA A 19 31.34 4.23 -1.13
N LEU A 20 30.51 5.29 -1.08
CA LEU A 20 29.24 5.28 -0.37
C LEU A 20 28.26 4.26 -0.96
N VAL A 21 28.12 4.23 -2.29
CA VAL A 21 27.26 3.25 -2.97
C VAL A 21 27.70 1.83 -2.68
N VAL A 22 28.99 1.55 -2.80
CA VAL A 22 29.57 0.22 -2.50
C VAL A 22 29.32 -0.15 -1.04
N PHE A 23 29.52 0.77 -0.11
CA PHE A 23 29.25 0.54 1.31
C PHE A 23 27.79 0.20 1.58
N ILE A 24 26.84 0.94 0.98
CA ILE A 24 25.41 0.67 1.14
C ILE A 24 25.06 -0.70 0.55
N LEU A 25 25.58 -1.07 -0.61
CA LEU A 25 25.35 -2.37 -1.22
C LEU A 25 25.86 -3.51 -0.34
N ILE A 26 27.05 -3.36 0.24
CA ILE A 26 27.61 -4.35 1.17
C ILE A 26 26.73 -4.45 2.43
N ALA A 27 26.34 -3.32 3.01
CA ALA A 27 25.51 -3.30 4.22
C ALA A 27 24.14 -3.95 3.99
N VAL A 28 23.49 -3.64 2.87
CA VAL A 28 22.19 -4.25 2.51
C VAL A 28 22.34 -5.74 2.23
N SER A 29 23.40 -6.14 1.52
CA SER A 29 23.66 -7.56 1.23
C SER A 29 23.92 -8.35 2.52
N PHE A 30 24.72 -7.78 3.42
CA PHE A 30 24.99 -8.38 4.74
C PHE A 30 23.70 -8.51 5.57
N ALA A 31 22.87 -7.45 5.63
CA ALA A 31 21.59 -7.50 6.33
C ALA A 31 20.66 -8.58 5.77
N ARG A 32 20.65 -8.77 4.45
CA ARG A 32 19.86 -9.84 3.79
C ARG A 32 20.33 -11.24 4.13
N VAL A 33 21.65 -11.46 4.06
CA VAL A 33 22.25 -12.78 4.39
C VAL A 33 22.13 -13.10 5.87
N SER A 34 22.21 -12.08 6.74
CA SER A 34 22.07 -12.22 8.21
C SER A 34 20.64 -12.47 8.66
N GLY A 35 19.64 -12.49 7.75
CA GLY A 35 18.24 -12.75 8.11
C GLY A 35 17.60 -11.64 8.93
N LEU A 36 18.15 -10.41 8.91
CA LEU A 36 17.54 -9.28 9.57
C LEU A 36 16.15 -9.02 8.96
N SER A 37 15.14 -8.95 9.82
CA SER A 37 13.77 -8.66 9.41
C SER A 37 13.71 -7.32 8.69
N LEU A 38 12.93 -7.27 7.61
CA LEU A 38 12.67 -6.03 6.89
C LEU A 38 11.93 -5.08 7.83
N MET A 39 12.52 -3.93 8.14
CA MET A 39 11.89 -2.93 9.01
C MET A 39 10.57 -2.39 8.43
N GLY A 40 10.36 -2.53 7.13
CA GLY A 40 9.11 -2.18 6.45
C GLY A 40 8.03 -3.26 6.49
N THR A 41 8.33 -4.47 7.02
CA THR A 41 7.34 -5.52 7.16
C THR A 41 6.73 -5.42 8.56
N PRO A 42 5.42 -5.15 8.67
CA PRO A 42 4.77 -5.08 9.98
C PRO A 42 4.93 -6.39 10.74
N PRO A 43 5.14 -6.35 12.06
CA PRO A 43 5.17 -7.56 12.86
C PRO A 43 3.85 -8.31 12.71
N GLN A 44 3.92 -9.61 12.46
CA GLN A 44 2.73 -10.45 12.40
C GLN A 44 2.13 -10.52 13.81
N SER A 45 0.83 -10.24 13.92
CA SER A 45 0.06 -10.47 15.13
C SER A 45 -1.18 -11.27 14.78
N GLU A 46 -1.81 -11.87 15.79
CA GLU A 46 -3.00 -12.67 15.60
C GLU A 46 -4.14 -11.85 14.99
N VAL A 47 -4.98 -12.52 14.23
CA VAL A 47 -6.16 -11.91 13.60
C VAL A 47 -7.24 -11.81 14.65
N GLN A 48 -7.66 -10.60 14.97
CA GLN A 48 -8.75 -10.33 15.92
C GLN A 48 -10.11 -10.44 15.25
N ALA A 49 -10.26 -9.89 14.04
CA ALA A 49 -11.49 -9.93 13.27
C ALA A 49 -11.21 -9.92 11.76
N LYS A 50 -12.16 -10.48 11.01
CA LYS A 50 -12.19 -10.38 9.54
C LYS A 50 -13.59 -9.99 9.09
N ALA A 51 -13.68 -9.15 8.06
CA ALA A 51 -14.91 -8.82 7.38
C ALA A 51 -14.73 -8.92 5.87
N SER A 52 -15.72 -9.49 5.19
CA SER A 52 -15.77 -9.49 3.73
C SER A 52 -16.59 -8.31 3.25
N LEU A 53 -15.99 -7.46 2.44
CA LEU A 53 -16.60 -6.24 1.91
C LEU A 53 -16.59 -6.25 0.39
N TYR A 54 -17.63 -5.67 -0.21
CA TYR A 54 -17.72 -5.42 -1.64
C TYR A 54 -17.57 -3.93 -1.89
N PHE A 55 -16.66 -3.57 -2.80
CA PHE A 55 -16.47 -2.19 -3.24
C PHE A 55 -17.07 -2.02 -4.63
N PHE A 56 -17.91 -1.01 -4.77
CA PHE A 56 -18.48 -0.59 -6.06
C PHE A 56 -18.01 0.83 -6.33
N SER A 57 -16.94 0.95 -7.12
CA SER A 57 -16.37 2.24 -7.52
C SER A 57 -17.20 2.85 -8.65
N GLU A 58 -17.46 4.14 -8.56
CA GLU A 58 -18.13 4.93 -9.60
C GLU A 58 -17.11 5.84 -10.33
N GLU A 59 -17.43 6.23 -11.56
CA GLU A 59 -16.52 7.06 -12.38
C GLU A 59 -16.27 8.46 -11.77
N ASN A 60 -17.24 8.99 -11.02
CA ASN A 60 -17.13 10.25 -10.29
C ASN A 60 -16.25 10.18 -9.03
N GLY A 61 -15.68 9.01 -8.73
CA GLY A 61 -14.85 8.76 -7.56
C GLY A 61 -15.63 8.37 -6.31
N ALA A 62 -16.96 8.29 -6.38
CA ALA A 62 -17.77 7.75 -5.30
C ALA A 62 -17.55 6.24 -5.14
N VAL A 63 -17.76 5.73 -3.93
CA VAL A 63 -17.66 4.30 -3.63
C VAL A 63 -18.77 3.88 -2.69
N ARG A 64 -19.44 2.78 -3.04
CA ARG A 64 -20.38 2.08 -2.16
C ARG A 64 -19.71 0.86 -1.58
N VAL A 65 -19.83 0.71 -0.27
CA VAL A 65 -19.29 -0.43 0.48
C VAL A 65 -20.44 -1.26 1.03
N LEU A 66 -20.49 -2.51 0.66
CA LEU A 66 -21.49 -3.47 1.11
C LEU A 66 -20.82 -4.59 1.89
N ASN A 67 -21.54 -5.16 2.87
CA ASN A 67 -21.10 -6.38 3.54
C ASN A 67 -21.43 -7.64 2.71
N SER A 68 -21.10 -8.81 3.26
CA SER A 68 -21.38 -10.11 2.64
C SER A 68 -22.87 -10.38 2.41
N ASP A 69 -23.74 -9.76 3.19
CA ASP A 69 -25.21 -9.91 3.10
C ASP A 69 -25.85 -8.93 2.12
N GLY A 70 -25.03 -8.11 1.44
CA GLY A 70 -25.48 -7.09 0.51
C GLY A 70 -26.03 -5.82 1.18
N VAL A 71 -25.82 -5.67 2.49
CA VAL A 71 -26.23 -4.47 3.22
C VAL A 71 -25.23 -3.35 2.95
N LEU A 72 -25.76 -2.18 2.61
CA LEU A 72 -24.94 -0.99 2.39
C LEU A 72 -24.40 -0.48 3.73
N LEU A 73 -23.08 -0.53 3.89
CA LEU A 73 -22.38 -0.02 5.07
C LEU A 73 -22.01 1.44 4.92
N ALA A 74 -21.56 1.85 3.73
CA ALA A 74 -21.18 3.21 3.44
C ALA A 74 -21.48 3.56 1.98
N ASN A 75 -21.88 4.81 1.77
CA ASN A 75 -22.03 5.44 0.45
C ASN A 75 -21.26 6.75 0.49
N LEU A 76 -20.03 6.74 0.00
CA LEU A 76 -19.09 7.84 0.12
C LEU A 76 -18.99 8.56 -1.21
N SER A 77 -19.20 9.89 -1.20
CA SER A 77 -18.95 10.74 -2.36
C SER A 77 -17.45 10.75 -2.71
N GLY A 78 -17.10 11.25 -3.89
CA GLY A 78 -15.68 11.34 -4.30
C GLY A 78 -14.82 12.19 -3.37
N GLU A 79 -15.42 13.16 -2.67
CA GLU A 79 -14.75 14.02 -1.68
C GLU A 79 -14.62 13.32 -0.31
N GLU A 80 -15.68 12.70 0.17
CA GLU A 80 -15.72 12.02 1.47
C GLU A 80 -14.99 10.67 1.44
N GLY A 81 -15.05 9.97 0.32
CA GLY A 81 -14.49 8.64 0.14
C GLY A 81 -12.97 8.59 -0.07
N GLY A 82 -12.28 9.72 -0.15
CA GLY A 82 -10.91 9.89 -0.61
C GLY A 82 -9.98 8.69 -0.43
N PHE A 83 -9.78 8.22 0.80
CA PHE A 83 -8.93 7.07 1.07
C PHE A 83 -9.58 5.73 0.67
N VAL A 84 -10.84 5.50 1.05
CA VAL A 84 -11.56 4.25 0.73
C VAL A 84 -11.72 4.10 -0.78
N SER A 85 -12.04 5.19 -1.49
CA SER A 85 -12.09 5.22 -2.96
C SER A 85 -10.72 4.95 -3.58
N GLY A 86 -9.64 5.40 -2.94
CA GLY A 86 -8.26 5.11 -3.36
C GLY A 86 -7.94 3.62 -3.28
N VAL A 87 -8.30 2.98 -2.17
CA VAL A 87 -8.13 1.54 -1.96
C VAL A 87 -8.98 0.74 -2.94
N ALA A 88 -10.26 1.09 -3.12
CA ALA A 88 -11.15 0.42 -4.07
C ALA A 88 -10.60 0.49 -5.51
N ARG A 89 -10.12 1.66 -5.94
CA ARG A 89 -9.47 1.82 -7.26
C ARG A 89 -8.19 1.01 -7.41
N ALA A 90 -7.38 0.89 -6.36
CA ALA A 90 -6.16 0.08 -6.39
C ALA A 90 -6.49 -1.40 -6.57
N VAL A 91 -7.50 -1.91 -5.86
CA VAL A 91 -8.03 -3.26 -6.02
C VAL A 91 -8.54 -3.49 -7.45
N ASP A 92 -9.40 -2.60 -7.96
CA ASP A 92 -9.95 -2.68 -9.32
C ASP A 92 -8.85 -2.65 -10.38
N GLN A 93 -7.83 -1.82 -10.21
CA GLN A 93 -6.70 -1.74 -11.13
C GLN A 93 -5.91 -3.05 -11.17
N GLU A 94 -5.66 -3.65 -10.01
CA GLU A 94 -4.94 -4.92 -9.93
C GLU A 94 -5.75 -6.07 -10.56
N ARG A 95 -7.06 -6.10 -10.30
CA ARG A 95 -7.98 -7.06 -10.92
C ARG A 95 -8.00 -6.94 -12.44
N ARG A 96 -8.05 -5.72 -12.98
CA ARG A 96 -7.99 -5.48 -14.44
C ARG A 96 -6.68 -5.96 -15.06
N LYS A 97 -5.54 -5.74 -14.37
CA LYS A 97 -4.23 -6.23 -14.84
C LYS A 97 -4.19 -7.75 -14.94
N GLN A 98 -4.83 -8.44 -14.00
CA GLN A 98 -4.84 -9.89 -13.94
C GLN A 98 -6.04 -10.51 -14.68
N GLY A 99 -6.95 -9.71 -15.24
CA GLY A 99 -8.11 -10.17 -16.00
C GLY A 99 -9.18 -10.89 -15.15
N VAL A 100 -9.25 -10.56 -13.85
CA VAL A 100 -10.26 -11.14 -12.93
C VAL A 100 -11.45 -10.20 -12.74
N GLN A 101 -12.55 -10.73 -12.19
CA GLN A 101 -13.79 -9.98 -12.00
C GLN A 101 -13.61 -8.85 -10.98
N LEU A 102 -14.23 -7.69 -11.25
CA LEU A 102 -14.11 -6.50 -10.41
C LEU A 102 -14.95 -6.59 -9.12
N ASN A 103 -16.12 -7.22 -9.18
CA ASN A 103 -17.12 -7.21 -8.09
C ASN A 103 -17.04 -8.43 -7.19
N THR A 104 -15.84 -8.91 -6.87
CA THR A 104 -15.60 -9.94 -5.87
C THR A 104 -15.27 -9.32 -4.52
N PRO A 105 -15.55 -10.03 -3.40
CA PRO A 105 -15.27 -9.47 -2.09
C PRO A 105 -13.78 -9.34 -1.81
N VAL A 106 -13.44 -8.35 -1.00
CA VAL A 106 -12.14 -8.22 -0.35
C VAL A 106 -12.26 -8.55 1.12
N GLU A 107 -11.20 -9.02 1.74
CA GLU A 107 -11.13 -9.24 3.17
C GLU A 107 -10.48 -8.03 3.86
N VAL A 108 -11.18 -7.43 4.81
CA VAL A 108 -10.60 -6.48 5.76
C VAL A 108 -10.23 -7.25 7.01
N ILE A 109 -8.95 -7.20 7.37
CA ILE A 109 -8.38 -7.99 8.45
C ILE A 109 -7.92 -7.05 9.55
N TRP A 110 -8.50 -7.18 10.72
CA TRP A 110 -8.10 -6.49 11.93
C TRP A 110 -7.23 -7.40 12.79
N ARG A 111 -6.11 -6.88 13.26
CA ARG A 111 -5.16 -7.62 14.09
C ARG A 111 -5.10 -7.07 15.51
N GLU A 112 -4.69 -7.90 16.46
CA GLU A 112 -4.59 -7.54 17.87
C GLU A 112 -3.68 -6.33 18.14
N ASN A 113 -2.66 -6.11 17.32
CA ASN A 113 -1.81 -4.93 17.40
C ASN A 113 -2.47 -3.64 16.86
N GLY A 114 -3.78 -3.66 16.59
CA GLY A 114 -4.56 -2.54 16.07
C GLY A 114 -4.35 -2.26 14.58
N ARG A 115 -3.58 -3.07 13.86
CA ARG A 115 -3.36 -2.90 12.42
C ARG A 115 -4.54 -3.43 11.61
N ILE A 116 -4.88 -2.66 10.58
CA ILE A 116 -5.93 -3.03 9.63
C ILE A 116 -5.27 -3.21 8.26
N SER A 117 -5.59 -4.30 7.60
CA SER A 117 -5.15 -4.59 6.24
C SER A 117 -6.33 -5.01 5.36
N VAL A 118 -6.24 -4.69 4.07
CA VAL A 118 -7.14 -5.18 3.03
C VAL A 118 -6.40 -6.23 2.23
N TYR A 119 -7.06 -7.35 2.01
CA TYR A 119 -6.58 -8.45 1.20
C TYR A 119 -7.60 -8.79 0.11
N ASP A 120 -7.16 -8.87 -1.14
CA ASP A 120 -7.98 -9.34 -2.26
C ASP A 120 -7.63 -10.80 -2.59
N PRO A 121 -8.51 -11.77 -2.27
CA PRO A 121 -8.24 -13.18 -2.55
C PRO A 121 -8.11 -13.49 -4.05
N SER A 122 -8.72 -12.67 -4.92
CA SER A 122 -8.74 -12.93 -6.37
C SER A 122 -7.41 -12.62 -7.06
N THR A 123 -6.63 -11.70 -6.50
CA THR A 123 -5.34 -11.24 -7.06
C THR A 123 -4.15 -11.48 -6.15
N ALA A 124 -4.41 -11.89 -4.89
CA ALA A 124 -3.45 -11.93 -3.78
C ALA A 124 -2.84 -10.55 -3.46
N TRP A 125 -3.48 -9.45 -3.93
CA TRP A 125 -3.08 -8.11 -3.57
C TRP A 125 -3.42 -7.81 -2.11
N GLN A 126 -2.52 -7.12 -1.43
CA GLN A 126 -2.76 -6.68 -0.06
C GLN A 126 -2.16 -5.32 0.22
N ALA A 127 -2.77 -4.59 1.13
CA ALA A 127 -2.26 -3.33 1.63
C ALA A 127 -2.49 -3.23 3.15
N ASP A 128 -1.48 -2.73 3.86
CA ASP A 128 -1.59 -2.38 5.27
C ASP A 128 -2.03 -0.92 5.36
N LEU A 129 -3.20 -0.68 5.94
CA LEU A 129 -3.83 0.64 5.97
C LEU A 129 -3.16 1.58 6.99
N MET A 130 -2.45 1.05 7.99
CA MET A 130 -1.75 1.87 8.99
C MET A 130 -0.61 2.70 8.38
N GLY A 131 -0.03 2.25 7.27
CA GLY A 131 0.98 2.99 6.53
C GLY A 131 0.49 4.32 5.94
N PHE A 132 -0.82 4.50 5.86
CA PHE A 132 -1.48 5.70 5.32
C PHE A 132 -2.02 6.66 6.40
N GLY A 133 -1.73 6.38 7.67
CA GLY A 133 -2.15 7.18 8.82
C GLY A 133 -3.34 6.60 9.59
N ALA A 134 -3.36 6.87 10.89
CA ALA A 134 -4.36 6.30 11.79
C ALA A 134 -5.80 6.73 11.47
N ASP A 135 -6.01 7.94 10.96
CA ASP A 135 -7.34 8.44 10.61
C ASP A 135 -7.90 7.75 9.38
N ASN A 136 -7.05 7.45 8.39
CA ASN A 136 -7.43 6.71 7.19
C ASN A 136 -7.76 5.25 7.51
N SER A 137 -7.05 4.62 8.43
CA SER A 137 -7.36 3.24 8.84
C SER A 137 -8.68 3.13 9.61
N ARG A 138 -9.07 4.17 10.37
CA ARG A 138 -10.36 4.20 11.07
C ARG A 138 -11.56 4.22 10.14
N ALA A 139 -11.41 4.72 8.91
CA ALA A 139 -12.48 4.69 7.91
C ALA A 139 -12.96 3.26 7.58
N PHE A 140 -12.15 2.24 7.87
CA PHE A 140 -12.48 0.83 7.70
C PHE A 140 -12.91 0.12 9.00
N ALA A 141 -12.93 0.84 10.11
CA ALA A 141 -13.33 0.31 11.44
C ALA A 141 -14.82 0.55 11.76
N MET A 142 -15.62 0.96 10.78
CA MET A 142 -17.05 1.22 10.89
C MET A 142 -17.88 -0.06 10.91
#